data_e5d80dccec9296b5648867dbeb2f3d64
#
_entry.id   e5d80dccec9296b5648867dbeb2f3d64
#
_cell.length_a   1.000
_cell.length_b   1.000
_cell.length_c   1.000
_cell.angle_alpha   90.00
_cell.angle_beta   90.00
_cell.angle_gamma   90.00
#
_symmetry.space_group_name_H-M   'P 1'
#
loop_
_entity.id
_entity.type
_entity.pdbx_description
1 polymer ?
#
loop_
_entity_poly.entity_id
_entity_poly.type
_entity_poly.pdbx_seq_one_letter_code
_entity_poly.pdbx_strand_id
1 'polypeptide(L)'
;MKNTSVLCKAGIQLREQIDDAYPNRERKSDGWIGDTRHSVRPSDHNPDENGIVRAIDIDRDLAAHKEEAHALVEKIRLCAKRGDKRIKYIIFDGKIMSPILGWKRRNYKGANPHKHHFHVSFTTLGDRDGSFFDLEGDKNGRTQTDGGFVGEDISRDGSLNISGGRFRCQCDCHSSRGVSLA
;
A
#
# COMPACT_ATOMS: atom_id res chain seq x y z
N MET A 1 -4.27 -6.31 31.99
CA MET A 1 -4.13 -5.17 31.05
C MET A 1 -4.91 -5.54 29.80
N LYS A 2 -5.84 -4.69 29.32
CA LYS A 2 -6.51 -4.93 28.02
C LYS A 2 -5.46 -4.78 26.94
N ASN A 3 -5.06 -5.87 26.30
CA ASN A 3 -4.16 -5.82 25.15
C ASN A 3 -4.93 -5.15 24.03
N THR A 4 -4.63 -3.89 23.73
CA THR A 4 -5.31 -3.13 22.69
C THR A 4 -4.71 -3.58 21.35
N SER A 5 -5.47 -4.32 20.57
CA SER A 5 -5.03 -4.72 19.22
C SER A 5 -4.80 -3.51 18.33
N VAL A 6 -3.79 -3.58 17.46
CA VAL A 6 -3.44 -2.52 16.51
C VAL A 6 -3.29 -3.10 15.10
N LEU A 7 -3.70 -2.35 14.10
CA LEU A 7 -3.44 -2.71 12.71
C LEU A 7 -1.98 -2.40 12.37
N CYS A 8 -1.33 -3.27 11.61
CA CYS A 8 0.04 -3.06 11.13
C CYS A 8 0.15 -1.77 10.31
N LYS A 9 1.33 -1.13 10.29
CA LYS A 9 1.54 0.17 9.62
C LYS A 9 1.23 0.12 8.13
N ALA A 10 1.58 -0.97 7.44
CA ALA A 10 1.25 -1.15 6.04
C ALA A 10 -0.27 -1.20 5.80
N GLY A 11 -1.03 -1.83 6.70
CA GLY A 11 -2.49 -1.87 6.62
C GLY A 11 -3.13 -0.49 6.82
N ILE A 12 -2.61 0.29 7.77
CA ILE A 12 -3.03 1.69 7.98
C ILE A 12 -2.77 2.49 6.71
N GLN A 13 -1.53 2.45 6.19
CA GLN A 13 -1.12 3.21 5.02
C GLN A 13 -1.93 2.87 3.77
N LEU A 14 -2.14 1.58 3.49
CA LEU A 14 -2.93 1.18 2.32
C LEU A 14 -4.37 1.66 2.42
N ARG A 15 -4.99 1.58 3.61
CA ARG A 15 -6.35 2.07 3.83
C ARG A 15 -6.45 3.57 3.63
N GLU A 16 -5.51 4.35 4.17
CA GLU A 16 -5.45 5.80 3.99
C GLU A 16 -5.34 6.18 2.50
N GLN A 17 -4.45 5.54 1.75
CA GLN A 17 -4.33 5.78 0.30
C GLN A 17 -5.63 5.48 -0.46
N ILE A 18 -6.36 4.44 -0.05
CA ILE A 18 -7.64 4.09 -0.66
C ILE A 18 -8.70 5.12 -0.28
N ASP A 19 -8.73 5.57 0.98
CA ASP A 19 -9.68 6.58 1.45
C ASP A 19 -9.44 7.94 0.79
N ASP A 20 -8.20 8.33 0.56
CA ASP A 20 -7.82 9.55 -0.17
C ASP A 20 -8.24 9.47 -1.65
N ALA A 21 -8.04 8.32 -2.28
CA ALA A 21 -8.41 8.13 -3.69
C ALA A 21 -9.93 8.00 -3.90
N TYR A 22 -10.64 7.48 -2.90
CA TYR A 22 -12.09 7.22 -2.94
C TYR A 22 -12.78 7.76 -1.68
N PRO A 23 -12.84 9.08 -1.46
CA PRO A 23 -13.34 9.67 -0.20
C PRO A 23 -14.81 9.35 0.08
N ASN A 24 -15.61 9.14 -0.96
CA ASN A 24 -17.05 8.86 -0.87
C ASN A 24 -17.40 7.37 -0.97
N ARG A 25 -16.41 6.47 -0.87
CA ARG A 25 -16.64 5.02 -0.97
C ARG A 25 -17.51 4.48 0.17
N GLU A 26 -18.22 3.37 -0.07
CA GLU A 26 -18.89 2.61 0.99
C GLU A 26 -17.85 1.96 1.93
N ARG A 27 -18.24 1.81 3.19
CA ARG A 27 -17.38 1.21 4.24
C ARG A 27 -18.10 0.13 5.05
N LYS A 28 -19.29 -0.29 4.59
CA LYS A 28 -20.13 -1.25 5.31
C LYS A 28 -19.46 -2.61 5.52
N SER A 29 -18.67 -3.03 4.56
CA SER A 29 -17.93 -4.30 4.61
C SER A 29 -16.45 -4.13 4.99
N ASP A 30 -16.06 -2.93 5.45
CA ASP A 30 -14.71 -2.69 5.95
C ASP A 30 -14.47 -3.42 7.26
N GLY A 31 -13.25 -3.89 7.44
CA GLY A 31 -12.83 -4.53 8.68
C GLY A 31 -11.31 -4.72 8.75
N TRP A 32 -10.80 -4.88 9.96
CA TRP A 32 -9.38 -5.21 10.15
C TRP A 32 -9.17 -6.17 11.34
N ILE A 33 -10.08 -6.20 12.32
CA ILE A 33 -9.99 -7.11 13.47
C ILE A 33 -11.05 -8.21 13.34
N GLY A 34 -10.64 -9.43 13.58
CA GLY A 34 -11.55 -10.58 13.55
C GLY A 34 -12.57 -10.58 14.68
N ASP A 35 -13.78 -10.99 14.35
CA ASP A 35 -14.82 -11.28 15.35
C ASP A 35 -14.57 -12.64 16.05
N THR A 36 -15.49 -13.04 16.93
CA THR A 36 -15.41 -14.31 17.66
C THR A 36 -15.33 -15.54 16.76
N ARG A 37 -15.81 -15.47 15.51
CA ARG A 37 -15.74 -16.58 14.54
C ARG A 37 -14.32 -16.72 13.95
N HIS A 38 -13.56 -15.63 13.90
CA HIS A 38 -12.18 -15.61 13.44
C HIS A 38 -11.23 -16.08 14.54
N SER A 39 -11.53 -15.80 15.81
CA SER A 39 -10.66 -16.14 16.95
C SER A 39 -10.37 -17.64 17.11
N VAL A 40 -11.27 -18.51 16.62
CA VAL A 40 -11.13 -19.97 16.67
C VAL A 40 -10.44 -20.60 15.46
N ARG A 41 -10.01 -19.80 14.49
CA ARG A 41 -9.35 -20.25 13.25
C ARG A 41 -8.10 -19.41 12.98
N PRO A 42 -7.07 -19.98 12.35
CA PRO A 42 -5.96 -19.17 11.84
C PRO A 42 -6.48 -18.11 10.87
N SER A 43 -6.26 -16.84 11.19
CA SER A 43 -6.67 -15.70 10.38
C SER A 43 -5.71 -14.54 10.60
N ASP A 44 -5.35 -13.82 9.54
CA ASP A 44 -4.51 -12.62 9.65
C ASP A 44 -5.30 -11.42 10.23
N HIS A 45 -6.63 -11.55 10.43
CA HIS A 45 -7.45 -10.63 11.24
C HIS A 45 -7.33 -10.87 12.74
N ASN A 46 -6.74 -11.97 13.17
CA ASN A 46 -6.47 -12.19 14.58
C ASN A 46 -5.18 -11.46 14.98
N PRO A 47 -5.17 -10.79 16.16
CA PRO A 47 -3.95 -10.21 16.67
C PRO A 47 -2.93 -11.31 16.99
N ASP A 48 -1.67 -11.05 16.71
CA ASP A 48 -0.58 -11.91 17.16
C ASP A 48 -0.29 -11.72 18.66
N GLU A 49 0.77 -12.35 19.16
CA GLU A 49 1.21 -12.25 20.55
C GLU A 49 1.52 -10.82 21.03
N ASN A 50 1.85 -9.92 20.09
CA ASN A 50 2.11 -8.51 20.34
C ASN A 50 0.86 -7.63 20.14
N GLY A 51 -0.28 -8.21 19.82
CA GLY A 51 -1.53 -7.50 19.54
C GLY A 51 -1.59 -6.91 18.11
N ILE A 52 -0.70 -7.31 17.20
CA ILE A 52 -0.65 -6.76 15.83
C ILE A 52 -1.56 -7.59 14.91
N VAL A 53 -2.44 -6.90 14.19
CA VAL A 53 -3.31 -7.48 13.15
C VAL A 53 -2.75 -7.14 11.77
N ARG A 54 -2.68 -8.14 10.88
CA ARG A 54 -2.05 -8.00 9.55
C ARG A 54 -3.03 -8.27 8.41
N ALA A 55 -4.25 -7.78 8.55
CA ALA A 55 -5.26 -7.87 7.48
C ALA A 55 -6.19 -6.67 7.48
N ILE A 56 -6.67 -6.30 6.30
CA ILE A 56 -7.78 -5.36 6.10
C ILE A 56 -8.77 -5.94 5.11
N ASP A 57 -10.05 -5.68 5.35
CA ASP A 57 -11.13 -5.83 4.39
C ASP A 57 -11.58 -4.43 3.98
N ILE A 58 -11.74 -4.21 2.68
CA ILE A 58 -12.19 -2.94 2.10
C ILE A 58 -13.43 -3.23 1.25
N ASP A 59 -14.50 -2.46 1.47
CA ASP A 59 -15.74 -2.58 0.70
C ASP A 59 -15.46 -2.46 -0.81
N ARG A 60 -16.16 -3.28 -1.60
CA ARG A 60 -16.03 -3.27 -3.05
C ARG A 60 -16.64 -2.04 -3.72
N ASP A 61 -17.56 -1.35 -3.05
CA ASP A 61 -18.22 -0.17 -3.58
C ASP A 61 -17.34 1.07 -3.33
N LEU A 62 -16.60 1.44 -4.36
CA LEU A 62 -15.68 2.59 -4.37
C LEU A 62 -16.35 3.87 -4.89
N ALA A 63 -17.67 3.91 -4.96
CA ALA A 63 -18.53 5.06 -5.21
C ALA A 63 -18.85 5.38 -6.68
N ALA A 64 -18.10 4.98 -7.70
CA ALA A 64 -18.41 5.38 -9.06
C ALA A 64 -18.84 4.20 -9.94
N HIS A 65 -18.04 3.13 -10.01
CA HIS A 65 -18.32 1.98 -10.86
C HIS A 65 -17.91 0.66 -10.21
N LYS A 66 -18.69 -0.40 -10.39
CA LYS A 66 -18.40 -1.74 -9.83
C LYS A 66 -17.04 -2.29 -10.26
N GLU A 67 -16.53 -1.87 -11.40
CA GLU A 67 -15.26 -2.31 -11.96
C GLU A 67 -14.04 -1.68 -11.26
N GLU A 68 -14.23 -0.58 -10.53
CA GLU A 68 -13.11 0.12 -9.87
C GLU A 68 -12.44 -0.73 -8.80
N ALA A 69 -13.19 -1.54 -8.04
CA ALA A 69 -12.60 -2.46 -7.08
C ALA A 69 -11.69 -3.49 -7.76
N HIS A 70 -12.06 -3.99 -8.93
CA HIS A 70 -11.21 -4.90 -9.71
C HIS A 70 -9.94 -4.20 -10.20
N ALA A 71 -10.05 -2.93 -10.66
CA ALA A 71 -8.91 -2.14 -11.09
C ALA A 71 -7.97 -1.83 -9.92
N LEU A 72 -8.50 -1.45 -8.75
CA LEU A 72 -7.71 -1.19 -7.56
C LEU A 72 -7.00 -2.45 -7.06
N VAL A 73 -7.71 -3.59 -6.97
CA VAL A 73 -7.12 -4.88 -6.59
C VAL A 73 -6.01 -5.28 -7.58
N GLU A 74 -6.16 -4.97 -8.87
CA GLU A 74 -5.10 -5.22 -9.85
C GLU A 74 -3.88 -4.34 -9.62
N LYS A 75 -4.06 -3.06 -9.28
CA LYS A 75 -2.96 -2.14 -8.91
C LYS A 75 -2.21 -2.64 -7.68
N ILE A 76 -2.92 -3.07 -6.61
CA ILE A 76 -2.32 -3.63 -5.40
C ILE A 76 -1.54 -4.91 -5.74
N ARG A 77 -2.12 -5.81 -6.55
CA ARG A 77 -1.46 -7.03 -7.01
C ARG A 77 -0.19 -6.74 -7.81
N LEU A 78 -0.22 -5.76 -8.70
CA LEU A 78 0.94 -5.36 -9.49
C LEU A 78 2.03 -4.71 -8.62
N CYS A 79 1.67 -3.89 -7.64
CA CYS A 79 2.59 -3.35 -6.65
C CYS A 79 3.35 -4.49 -5.94
N ALA A 80 2.62 -5.48 -5.42
CA ALA A 80 3.20 -6.65 -4.79
C ALA A 80 4.07 -7.48 -5.77
N LYS A 81 3.64 -7.65 -7.02
CA LYS A 81 4.39 -8.37 -8.06
C LYS A 81 5.69 -7.65 -8.44
N ARG A 82 5.73 -6.30 -8.41
CA ARG A 82 6.93 -5.50 -8.65
C ARG A 82 7.94 -5.56 -7.50
N GLY A 83 7.60 -6.18 -6.37
CA GLY A 83 8.54 -6.44 -5.29
C GLY A 83 8.16 -5.86 -3.93
N ASP A 84 6.98 -5.28 -3.76
CA ASP A 84 6.51 -4.88 -2.43
C ASP A 84 6.23 -6.12 -1.57
N LYS A 85 7.16 -6.41 -0.68
CA LYS A 85 7.13 -7.61 0.18
C LYS A 85 6.24 -7.44 1.41
N ARG A 86 5.63 -6.27 1.62
CA ARG A 86 4.69 -6.04 2.74
C ARG A 86 3.37 -6.76 2.52
N ILE A 87 2.96 -6.96 1.25
CA ILE A 87 1.72 -7.67 0.91
C ILE A 87 1.97 -9.18 0.90
N LYS A 88 1.17 -9.93 1.66
CA LYS A 88 1.26 -11.39 1.80
C LYS A 88 0.39 -12.10 0.77
N TYR A 89 -0.89 -11.74 0.67
CA TYR A 89 -1.83 -12.17 -0.35
C TYR A 89 -3.04 -11.24 -0.43
N ILE A 90 -3.80 -11.39 -1.51
CA ILE A 90 -5.06 -10.66 -1.74
C ILE A 90 -6.13 -11.70 -2.10
N ILE A 91 -7.35 -11.53 -1.56
CA ILE A 91 -8.52 -12.33 -1.96
C ILE A 91 -9.62 -11.39 -2.40
N PHE A 92 -10.20 -11.64 -3.58
CA PHE A 92 -11.33 -10.89 -4.08
C PHE A 92 -12.09 -11.71 -5.11
N ASP A 93 -13.41 -11.64 -5.07
CA ASP A 93 -14.36 -12.24 -6.01
C ASP A 93 -14.01 -13.69 -6.38
N GLY A 94 -13.80 -14.53 -5.35
CA GLY A 94 -13.46 -15.94 -5.50
C GLY A 94 -12.05 -16.23 -6.03
N LYS A 95 -11.17 -15.23 -6.09
CA LYS A 95 -9.78 -15.37 -6.50
C LYS A 95 -8.82 -15.02 -5.38
N ILE A 96 -7.71 -15.76 -5.33
CA ILE A 96 -6.56 -15.46 -4.47
C ILE A 96 -5.32 -15.19 -5.32
N MET A 97 -4.56 -14.17 -4.92
CA MET A 97 -3.30 -13.76 -5.53
C MET A 97 -2.24 -13.69 -4.44
N SER A 98 -1.10 -14.31 -4.67
CA SER A 98 -0.01 -14.39 -3.68
C SER A 98 1.33 -14.62 -4.41
N PRO A 99 2.48 -14.53 -3.71
CA PRO A 99 3.79 -14.87 -4.28
C PRO A 99 3.84 -16.27 -4.91
N ILE A 100 3.05 -17.21 -4.39
CA ILE A 100 2.90 -18.54 -5.00
C ILE A 100 2.39 -18.37 -6.43
N LEU A 101 3.12 -18.94 -7.40
CA LEU A 101 2.85 -18.80 -8.84
C LEU A 101 2.93 -17.35 -9.34
N GLY A 102 3.77 -16.51 -8.71
CA GLY A 102 4.11 -15.17 -9.21
C GLY A 102 2.90 -14.23 -9.30
N TRP A 103 2.05 -14.22 -8.27
CA TRP A 103 0.86 -13.36 -8.20
C TRP A 103 -0.21 -13.62 -9.26
N LYS A 104 -0.22 -14.80 -9.91
CA LYS A 104 -1.31 -15.20 -10.81
C LYS A 104 -2.61 -15.37 -10.03
N ARG A 105 -3.72 -14.96 -10.64
CA ARG A 105 -5.07 -15.17 -10.09
C ARG A 105 -5.40 -16.66 -10.10
N ARG A 106 -5.77 -17.22 -8.95
CA ARG A 106 -6.14 -18.61 -8.75
C ARG A 106 -7.52 -18.68 -8.10
N ASN A 107 -8.26 -19.76 -8.32
CA ASN A 107 -9.52 -19.97 -7.61
C ASN A 107 -9.26 -20.06 -6.09
N TYR A 108 -9.98 -19.27 -5.34
CA TYR A 108 -9.99 -19.34 -3.89
C TYR A 108 -10.92 -20.46 -3.43
N LYS A 109 -10.42 -21.34 -2.56
CA LYS A 109 -11.17 -22.51 -2.08
C LYS A 109 -11.69 -22.35 -0.64
N GLY A 110 -11.50 -21.19 -0.01
CA GLY A 110 -12.02 -20.93 1.33
C GLY A 110 -13.53 -20.67 1.33
N ALA A 111 -14.12 -20.72 2.52
CA ALA A 111 -15.58 -20.65 2.68
C ALA A 111 -16.16 -19.28 2.29
N ASN A 112 -15.42 -18.17 2.49
CA ASN A 112 -15.87 -16.83 2.10
C ASN A 112 -15.22 -16.41 0.77
N PRO A 113 -15.97 -16.30 -0.34
CA PRO A 113 -15.40 -15.90 -1.64
C PRO A 113 -15.06 -14.41 -1.76
N HIS A 114 -15.27 -13.58 -0.72
CA HIS A 114 -14.98 -12.14 -0.68
C HIS A 114 -15.62 -11.38 -1.84
N LYS A 115 -16.95 -11.51 -1.99
CA LYS A 115 -17.71 -10.85 -3.07
C LYS A 115 -18.12 -9.42 -2.75
N HIS A 116 -18.17 -9.06 -1.47
CA HIS A 116 -18.63 -7.75 -0.99
C HIS A 116 -17.49 -6.83 -0.57
N HIS A 117 -16.31 -7.36 -0.40
CA HIS A 117 -15.07 -6.63 -0.05
C HIS A 117 -13.88 -7.36 -0.66
N PHE A 118 -12.78 -6.69 -0.79
CA PHE A 118 -11.50 -7.35 -1.04
C PHE A 118 -10.67 -7.39 0.24
N HIS A 119 -10.01 -8.53 0.43
CA HIS A 119 -9.16 -8.81 1.57
C HIS A 119 -7.70 -8.66 1.19
N VAL A 120 -6.93 -7.95 2.00
CA VAL A 120 -5.47 -7.82 1.85
C VAL A 120 -4.80 -8.25 3.15
N SER A 121 -3.95 -9.26 3.07
CA SER A 121 -3.07 -9.67 4.17
C SER A 121 -1.67 -9.11 4.00
N PHE A 122 -1.02 -8.81 5.12
CA PHE A 122 0.33 -8.26 5.18
C PHE A 122 1.32 -9.24 5.80
N THR A 123 2.59 -9.09 5.45
CA THR A 123 3.70 -9.78 6.11
C THR A 123 4.14 -9.01 7.36
N THR A 124 5.00 -9.61 8.16
CA THR A 124 5.61 -8.94 9.33
C THR A 124 6.46 -7.72 8.96
N LEU A 125 6.90 -7.59 7.71
CA LEU A 125 7.56 -6.36 7.23
C LEU A 125 6.63 -5.15 7.32
N GLY A 126 5.33 -5.36 7.12
CA GLY A 126 4.32 -4.31 7.21
C GLY A 126 4.08 -3.76 8.63
N ASP A 127 4.56 -4.43 9.68
CA ASP A 127 4.39 -3.97 11.06
C ASP A 127 5.12 -2.64 11.32
N ARG A 128 6.26 -2.46 10.68
CA ARG A 128 7.17 -1.32 10.88
C ARG A 128 7.25 -0.40 9.67
N ASP A 129 6.91 -0.90 8.50
CA ASP A 129 6.98 -0.17 7.23
C ASP A 129 5.59 0.32 6.82
N GLY A 130 5.32 1.60 7.09
CA GLY A 130 4.14 2.36 6.66
C GLY A 130 4.46 3.29 5.48
N SER A 131 5.48 3.00 4.67
CA SER A 131 5.77 3.79 3.48
C SER A 131 4.66 3.68 2.45
N PHE A 132 4.57 4.67 1.57
CA PHE A 132 3.55 4.75 0.52
C PHE A 132 3.62 3.52 -0.42
N PHE A 133 2.46 3.01 -0.84
CA PHE A 133 2.37 1.95 -1.85
C PHE A 133 2.38 2.58 -3.24
N ASP A 134 3.28 2.13 -4.10
CA ASP A 134 3.28 2.52 -5.52
C ASP A 134 2.18 1.75 -6.28
N LEU A 135 0.94 2.26 -6.19
CA LEU A 135 -0.21 1.65 -6.84
C LEU A 135 -0.31 2.00 -8.34
N GLU A 136 0.32 3.09 -8.78
CA GLU A 136 0.26 3.50 -10.18
C GLU A 136 1.35 2.83 -11.05
N GLY A 137 2.48 2.46 -10.43
CA GLY A 137 3.66 1.99 -11.14
C GLY A 137 4.31 3.12 -11.93
N ASP A 138 5.57 2.97 -12.24
CA ASP A 138 6.28 3.92 -13.11
C ASP A 138 5.60 3.99 -14.48
N LYS A 139 4.91 5.08 -14.74
CA LYS A 139 4.40 5.41 -16.09
C LYS A 139 5.53 5.70 -17.09
N ASN A 140 6.77 5.81 -16.58
CA ASN A 140 7.99 6.02 -17.35
C ASN A 140 8.95 4.87 -17.05
N GLY A 141 8.96 3.82 -17.84
CA GLY A 141 9.80 2.64 -17.78
C GLY A 141 11.30 2.82 -17.45
N ARG A 142 11.63 3.42 -16.31
CA ARG A 142 12.96 3.40 -15.72
C ARG A 142 13.04 2.18 -14.82
N THR A 143 13.49 1.07 -15.38
CA THR A 143 14.15 0.04 -14.60
C THR A 143 15.30 0.71 -13.86
N GLN A 144 15.23 0.78 -12.52
CA GLN A 144 16.44 0.94 -11.72
C GLN A 144 17.28 -0.32 -11.97
N THR A 145 18.25 -0.22 -12.84
CA THR A 145 19.37 -1.14 -12.88
C THR A 145 20.20 -0.85 -11.66
N ASP A 146 20.30 -1.83 -10.78
CA ASP A 146 21.24 -1.85 -9.66
C ASP A 146 22.62 -1.38 -10.13
N GLY A 147 23.19 -0.45 -9.35
CA GLY A 147 24.44 0.22 -9.63
C GLY A 147 25.60 -0.74 -9.89
N GLY A 148 25.95 -0.85 -11.16
CA GLY A 148 27.27 -1.27 -11.58
C GLY A 148 28.18 -0.05 -11.60
N PHE A 149 29.14 -0.03 -10.70
CA PHE A 149 30.28 0.87 -10.67
C PHE A 149 31.03 0.71 -12.00
N VAL A 150 31.03 1.70 -12.86
CA VAL A 150 31.88 1.74 -14.06
C VAL A 150 32.70 3.01 -13.99
N GLY A 151 34.01 2.78 -14.07
CA GLY A 151 35.08 3.72 -13.90
C GLY A 151 35.05 4.92 -14.83
N GLU A 152 35.74 5.94 -14.35
CA GLU A 152 36.06 7.17 -15.06
C GLU A 152 36.78 6.90 -16.37
N ASP A 153 36.20 7.36 -17.48
CA ASP A 153 36.97 7.66 -18.69
C ASP A 153 37.00 9.18 -18.86
N ILE A 154 38.15 9.74 -18.59
CA ILE A 154 38.48 11.14 -18.82
C ILE A 154 38.79 11.31 -20.31
N SER A 155 37.85 11.82 -21.07
CA SER A 155 38.18 12.36 -22.40
C SER A 155 38.42 13.88 -22.33
N ARG A 156 39.61 14.26 -22.76
CA ARG A 156 40.06 15.63 -22.95
C ARG A 156 39.25 16.27 -24.07
N ASP A 157 38.30 17.09 -23.74
CA ASP A 157 37.99 18.29 -24.53
C ASP A 157 37.12 19.22 -23.69
N GLY A 158 37.61 20.43 -23.47
CA GLY A 158 36.98 21.43 -22.64
C GLY A 158 35.94 22.24 -23.42
N SER A 159 34.68 21.86 -23.29
CA SER A 159 33.60 22.82 -23.53
C SER A 159 32.38 22.48 -22.65
N LEU A 160 32.18 23.34 -21.65
CA LEU A 160 31.00 23.35 -20.80
C LEU A 160 29.86 24.04 -21.56
N ASN A 161 28.81 23.33 -21.90
CA ASN A 161 27.61 23.94 -22.39
C ASN A 161 26.51 23.84 -21.29
N ILE A 162 26.30 24.94 -20.56
CA ILE A 162 25.29 25.09 -19.54
C ILE A 162 24.07 25.74 -20.20
N SER A 163 23.04 24.95 -20.50
CA SER A 163 21.71 25.51 -20.78
C SER A 163 20.78 25.25 -19.59
N GLY A 164 20.41 26.37 -18.97
CA GLY A 164 19.72 26.51 -17.73
C GLY A 164 18.28 26.07 -17.72
N GLY A 165 17.87 25.58 -16.57
CA GLY A 165 16.51 25.43 -16.11
C GLY A 165 16.49 25.60 -14.61
N ARG A 166 16.25 26.83 -14.16
CA ARG A 166 16.03 27.16 -12.75
C ARG A 166 14.65 26.68 -12.34
N PHE A 167 14.54 25.72 -11.46
CA PHE A 167 13.36 25.54 -10.63
C PHE A 167 13.61 26.15 -9.25
N ARG A 168 12.87 27.20 -8.94
CA ARG A 168 12.82 27.81 -7.60
C ARG A 168 11.88 26.96 -6.74
N CYS A 169 12.41 26.39 -5.68
CA CYS A 169 11.61 25.97 -4.53
C CYS A 169 11.26 27.23 -3.72
N GLN A 170 9.98 27.53 -3.62
CA GLN A 170 9.47 28.59 -2.76
C GLN A 170 8.92 27.94 -1.50
N CYS A 171 9.76 27.87 -0.45
CA CYS A 171 9.32 27.52 0.89
C CYS A 171 8.97 28.81 1.61
N ASP A 172 7.68 29.11 1.75
CA ASP A 172 7.19 30.18 2.61
C ASP A 172 7.11 29.70 4.05
N CYS A 173 8.16 30.01 4.82
CA CYS A 173 8.12 29.93 6.28
C CYS A 173 7.48 31.21 6.82
N HIS A 174 6.22 31.15 7.28
CA HIS A 174 5.61 32.23 8.02
C HIS A 174 6.07 32.21 9.49
N SER A 175 6.90 33.18 9.79
CA SER A 175 7.34 33.53 11.14
C SER A 175 6.21 34.18 11.94
N SER A 176 5.84 33.56 13.04
CA SER A 176 4.96 34.13 14.07
C SER A 176 5.66 35.27 14.82
N ARG A 177 5.11 36.46 14.75
CA ARG A 177 5.46 37.57 15.69
C ARG A 177 4.42 37.66 16.77
N GLY A 178 4.93 37.75 18.00
CA GLY A 178 4.18 37.80 19.21
C GLY A 178 3.32 39.06 19.38
N VAL A 179 2.29 38.88 20.20
CA VAL A 179 1.43 39.96 20.71
C VAL A 179 1.83 40.21 22.17
N SER A 180 2.21 41.45 22.43
CA SER A 180 2.47 42.00 23.75
C SER A 180 1.17 42.45 24.39
N LEU A 181 1.11 42.27 25.72
CA LEU A 181 0.05 42.71 26.60
C LEU A 181 -0.03 44.25 26.69
N ALA A 182 -1.24 44.74 26.74
CA ALA A 182 -1.67 45.85 27.55
C ALA A 182 -3.17 45.72 27.86
#